data_b7ebc47d1b0c0dce13dfd4058ff3c748
#
_entry.id   b7ebc47d1b0c0dce13dfd4058ff3c748
#
_cell.length_a   1.000
_cell.length_b   1.000
_cell.length_c   1.000
_cell.angle_alpha   90.00
_cell.angle_beta   90.00
_cell.angle_gamma   90.00
#
_symmetry.space_group_name_H-M   'P 1'
#
loop_
_entity.id
_entity.type
_entity.pdbx_description
1 polymer ?
#
loop_
_entity_poly.entity_id
_entity_poly.type
_entity_poly.pdbx_seq_one_letter_code
_entity_poly.pdbx_strand_id
1 'polypeptide(L)'
;MYLAIKQQLNHLSKAEYNVLKEQCRISKNLKNQVLYEIRQKFFSDKSYLNYNEVYKILKTSDNYKLLQSNMAQQIMKSVDAEFKSFFGSLKSKNVTHKVSIPHYLPKEGYNQLIIQE
;
A
#
# COMPACT_ATOMS: atom_id res chain seq x y z
N MET A 1 -5.24 -6.62 11.45
CA MET A 1 -3.94 -6.22 11.97
C MET A 1 -2.91 -7.31 11.81
N TYR A 2 -1.66 -6.94 11.63
CA TYR A 2 -0.60 -7.90 11.31
C TYR A 2 -0.41 -8.96 12.39
N LEU A 3 -0.39 -8.57 13.66
CA LEU A 3 -0.21 -9.52 14.76
C LEU A 3 -1.35 -10.53 14.85
N ALA A 4 -2.59 -10.09 14.63
CA ALA A 4 -3.74 -10.98 14.65
C ALA A 4 -3.66 -12.00 13.51
N ILE A 5 -3.26 -11.56 12.31
CA ILE A 5 -3.08 -12.45 11.16
C ILE A 5 -1.99 -13.47 11.46
N LYS A 6 -0.87 -13.05 12.04
CA LYS A 6 0.24 -13.93 12.39
C LYS A 6 -0.17 -15.00 13.40
N GLN A 7 -0.99 -14.64 14.38
CA GLN A 7 -1.50 -15.60 15.35
C GLN A 7 -2.45 -16.60 14.71
N GLN A 8 -3.32 -16.14 13.81
CA GLN A 8 -4.26 -17.00 13.10
C GLN A 8 -3.55 -18.01 12.19
N LEU A 9 -2.39 -17.67 11.64
CA LEU A 9 -1.64 -18.56 10.78
C LEU A 9 -1.26 -19.88 11.48
N ASN A 10 -1.15 -19.86 12.80
CA ASN A 10 -0.85 -21.07 13.57
C ASN A 10 -1.98 -22.11 13.58
N HIS A 11 -3.20 -21.69 13.23
CA HIS A 11 -4.39 -22.53 13.25
C HIS A 11 -4.95 -22.79 11.85
N LEU A 12 -4.27 -22.30 10.81
CA LEU A 12 -4.75 -22.43 9.44
C LEU A 12 -4.21 -23.69 8.80
N SER A 13 -5.00 -24.29 7.90
CA SER A 13 -4.51 -25.37 7.04
C SER A 13 -3.44 -24.83 6.10
N LYS A 14 -2.66 -25.74 5.50
CA LYS A 14 -1.64 -25.36 4.52
C LYS A 14 -2.26 -24.61 3.33
N ALA A 15 -3.44 -25.05 2.87
CA ALA A 15 -4.13 -24.38 1.76
C ALA A 15 -4.54 -22.96 2.13
N GLU A 16 -5.09 -22.76 3.33
CA GLU A 16 -5.48 -21.43 3.80
C GLU A 16 -4.26 -20.53 3.98
N TYR A 17 -3.16 -21.07 4.51
CA TYR A 17 -1.90 -20.33 4.65
C TYR A 17 -1.40 -19.83 3.29
N ASN A 18 -1.42 -20.71 2.28
CA ASN A 18 -0.95 -20.34 0.94
C ASN A 18 -1.83 -19.26 0.30
N VAL A 19 -3.15 -19.30 0.52
CA VAL A 19 -4.06 -18.26 0.03
C VAL A 19 -3.72 -16.92 0.66
N LEU A 20 -3.53 -16.87 1.99
CA LEU A 20 -3.18 -15.63 2.67
C LEU A 20 -1.83 -15.10 2.23
N LYS A 21 -0.85 -15.99 2.04
CA LYS A 21 0.47 -15.61 1.55
C LYS A 21 0.38 -14.97 0.17
N GLU A 22 -0.43 -15.55 -0.72
CA GLU A 22 -0.64 -14.99 -2.06
C GLU A 22 -1.35 -13.63 -1.99
N GLN A 23 -2.33 -13.49 -1.10
CA GLN A 23 -3.01 -12.20 -0.89
C GLN A 23 -2.03 -11.12 -0.42
N CYS A 24 -1.11 -11.46 0.46
CA CYS A 24 -0.08 -10.52 0.92
C CYS A 24 0.86 -10.12 -0.22
N ARG A 25 1.19 -11.06 -1.11
CA ARG A 25 2.01 -10.77 -2.28
C ARG A 25 1.29 -9.84 -3.24
N ILE A 26 0.01 -10.09 -3.51
CA ILE A 26 -0.80 -9.23 -4.37
C ILE A 26 -0.94 -7.84 -3.75
N SER A 27 -1.13 -7.78 -2.44
CA SER A 27 -1.19 -6.52 -1.69
C SER A 27 0.09 -5.71 -1.88
N LYS A 28 1.26 -6.35 -1.80
CA LYS A 28 2.55 -5.70 -2.08
C LYS A 28 2.60 -5.16 -3.50
N ASN A 29 2.16 -5.95 -4.48
CA ASN A 29 2.16 -5.54 -5.87
C ASN A 29 1.26 -4.33 -6.10
N LEU A 30 0.07 -4.32 -5.50
CA LEU A 30 -0.84 -3.18 -5.60
C LEU A 30 -0.24 -1.93 -4.95
N LYS A 31 0.35 -2.08 -3.77
CA LYS A 31 0.99 -0.96 -3.08
C LYS A 31 2.08 -0.34 -3.95
N ASN A 32 2.90 -1.18 -4.59
CA ASN A 32 3.96 -0.70 -5.48
C ASN A 32 3.38 -0.02 -6.72
N GLN A 33 2.26 -0.49 -7.26
CA GLN A 33 1.58 0.20 -8.37
C GLN A 33 1.10 1.59 -7.96
N VAL A 34 0.50 1.70 -6.77
CA VAL A 34 0.04 2.99 -6.25
C VAL A 34 1.23 3.95 -6.09
N LEU A 35 2.31 3.46 -5.48
CA LEU A 35 3.53 4.26 -5.31
C LEU A 35 4.09 4.71 -6.66
N TYR A 36 4.10 3.82 -7.65
CA TYR A 36 4.60 4.14 -8.98
C TYR A 36 3.80 5.29 -9.61
N GLU A 37 2.48 5.20 -9.59
CA GLU A 37 1.62 6.24 -10.20
C GLU A 37 1.84 7.60 -9.54
N ILE A 38 1.87 7.62 -8.20
CA ILE A 38 2.06 8.86 -7.46
C ILE A 38 3.46 9.43 -7.69
N ARG A 39 4.50 8.59 -7.63
CA ARG A 39 5.88 9.04 -7.80
C ARG A 39 6.11 9.56 -9.22
N GLN A 40 5.59 8.87 -10.23
CA GLN A 40 5.75 9.32 -11.62
C GLN A 40 5.13 10.69 -11.84
N LYS A 41 3.93 10.89 -11.34
CA LYS A 41 3.24 12.19 -11.46
C LYS A 41 4.02 13.29 -10.74
N PHE A 42 4.47 13.01 -9.52
CA PHE A 42 5.20 13.97 -8.72
C PHE A 42 6.52 14.37 -9.37
N PHE A 43 7.27 13.40 -9.92
CA PHE A 43 8.56 13.69 -10.55
C PHE A 43 8.42 14.33 -11.91
N SER A 44 7.30 14.12 -12.62
CA SER A 44 7.11 14.71 -13.94
C SER A 44 6.68 16.18 -13.88
N ASP A 45 5.71 16.51 -13.01
CA ASP A 45 5.14 17.87 -12.99
C ASP A 45 4.94 18.45 -11.58
N LYS A 46 5.50 17.81 -10.56
CA LYS A 46 5.42 18.24 -9.15
C LYS A 46 3.99 18.23 -8.58
N SER A 47 3.04 17.60 -9.25
CA SER A 47 1.69 17.49 -8.73
C SER A 47 1.49 16.16 -7.99
N TYR A 48 0.52 16.15 -7.09
CA TYR A 48 0.22 14.99 -6.28
C TYR A 48 -1.09 14.33 -6.72
N LEU A 49 -1.03 13.00 -6.98
CA LEU A 49 -2.23 12.21 -7.22
C LEU A 49 -2.82 11.80 -5.87
N ASN A 50 -4.01 12.29 -5.57
CA ASN A 50 -4.69 11.91 -4.33
C ASN A 50 -5.36 10.53 -4.46
N TYR A 51 -5.96 10.05 -3.37
CA TYR A 51 -6.62 8.75 -3.34
C TYR A 51 -7.64 8.58 -4.46
N ASN A 52 -8.50 9.58 -4.68
CA ASN A 52 -9.56 9.47 -5.67
C ASN A 52 -9.01 9.32 -7.10
N GLU A 53 -7.96 10.04 -7.41
CA GLU A 53 -7.32 9.98 -8.72
C GLU A 53 -6.63 8.63 -8.94
N VAL A 54 -5.91 8.14 -7.94
CA VAL A 54 -5.24 6.84 -8.02
C VAL A 54 -6.28 5.72 -8.14
N TYR A 55 -7.37 5.81 -7.39
CA TYR A 55 -8.45 4.85 -7.47
C TYR A 55 -8.99 4.74 -8.91
N LYS A 56 -9.24 5.86 -9.55
CA LYS A 56 -9.75 5.87 -10.93
C LYS A 56 -8.78 5.22 -11.92
N ILE A 57 -7.48 5.37 -11.69
CA ILE A 57 -6.45 4.79 -12.57
C ILE A 57 -6.35 3.27 -12.35
N LEU A 58 -6.36 2.81 -11.11
CA LEU A 58 -6.02 1.43 -10.78
C LEU A 58 -7.21 0.50 -10.49
N LYS A 59 -8.43 1.01 -10.46
CA LYS A 59 -9.62 0.19 -10.14
C LYS A 59 -9.83 -0.94 -11.14
N THR A 60 -9.30 -0.83 -12.35
CA THR A 60 -9.40 -1.87 -13.37
C THR A 60 -8.14 -2.72 -13.48
N SER A 61 -7.13 -2.48 -12.67
CA SER A 61 -5.90 -3.26 -12.69
C SER A 61 -6.12 -4.68 -12.17
N ASP A 62 -5.29 -5.61 -12.62
CA ASP A 62 -5.39 -7.01 -12.21
C ASP A 62 -5.18 -7.17 -10.70
N ASN A 63 -4.20 -6.46 -10.14
CA ASN A 63 -3.93 -6.54 -8.70
C ASN A 63 -5.11 -6.03 -7.87
N TYR A 64 -5.79 -4.98 -8.32
CA TYR A 64 -6.99 -4.48 -7.64
C TYR A 64 -8.10 -5.55 -7.67
N LYS A 65 -8.31 -6.16 -8.83
CA LYS A 65 -9.39 -7.15 -9.02
C LYS A 65 -9.15 -8.44 -8.25
N LEU A 66 -7.89 -8.81 -8.01
CA LEU A 66 -7.54 -10.03 -7.28
C LEU A 66 -7.71 -9.89 -5.76
N LEU A 67 -7.84 -8.66 -5.26
CA LEU A 67 -8.11 -8.39 -3.86
C LEU A 67 -9.56 -7.99 -3.67
N GLN A 68 -10.08 -8.15 -2.45
CA GLN A 68 -11.37 -7.56 -2.12
C GLN A 68 -11.27 -6.04 -2.20
N SER A 69 -12.34 -5.39 -2.69
CA SER A 69 -12.33 -3.94 -2.88
C SER A 69 -11.95 -3.17 -1.62
N ASN A 70 -12.45 -3.61 -0.45
CA ASN A 70 -12.13 -2.94 0.80
C ASN A 70 -10.64 -2.98 1.11
N MET A 71 -10.00 -4.15 0.90
CA MET A 71 -8.57 -4.29 1.15
C MET A 71 -7.74 -3.45 0.17
N ALA A 72 -8.12 -3.47 -1.11
CA ALA A 72 -7.43 -2.68 -2.13
C ALA A 72 -7.55 -1.19 -1.83
N GLN A 73 -8.73 -0.73 -1.46
CA GLN A 73 -8.95 0.68 -1.12
C GLN A 73 -8.17 1.10 0.12
N GLN A 74 -8.06 0.22 1.12
CA GLN A 74 -7.28 0.52 2.32
C GLN A 74 -5.79 0.66 2.01
N ILE A 75 -5.27 -0.16 1.08
CA ILE A 75 -3.89 -0.03 0.63
C ILE A 75 -3.68 1.34 -0.02
N MET A 76 -4.58 1.77 -0.90
CA MET A 76 -4.50 3.07 -1.53
C MET A 76 -4.57 4.21 -0.52
N LYS A 77 -5.46 4.10 0.47
CA LYS A 77 -5.60 5.10 1.53
C LYS A 77 -4.35 5.17 2.40
N SER A 78 -3.72 4.02 2.69
CA SER A 78 -2.50 4.00 3.49
C SER A 78 -1.35 4.69 2.79
N VAL A 79 -1.21 4.51 1.48
CA VAL A 79 -0.19 5.20 0.69
C VAL A 79 -0.45 6.69 0.65
N ASP A 80 -1.71 7.09 0.46
CA ASP A 80 -2.09 8.50 0.50
C ASP A 80 -1.71 9.14 1.83
N ALA A 81 -1.96 8.44 2.94
CA ALA A 81 -1.58 8.92 4.27
C ALA A 81 -0.05 9.05 4.42
N GLU A 82 0.70 8.09 3.88
CA GLU A 82 2.17 8.13 3.91
C GLU A 82 2.71 9.36 3.17
N PHE A 83 2.16 9.68 2.00
CA PHE A 83 2.57 10.87 1.24
C PHE A 83 2.17 12.17 1.94
N LYS A 84 0.98 12.21 2.54
CA LYS A 84 0.56 13.38 3.30
C LYS A 84 1.47 13.62 4.50
N SER A 85 1.88 12.55 5.17
CA SER A 85 2.83 12.63 6.27
C SER A 85 4.20 13.14 5.79
N PHE A 86 4.65 12.65 4.64
CA PHE A 86 5.91 13.09 4.03
C PHE A 86 5.85 14.60 3.73
N PHE A 87 4.77 15.07 3.09
CA PHE A 87 4.63 16.50 2.76
C PHE A 87 4.53 17.35 4.03
N GLY A 88 3.82 16.86 5.05
CA GLY A 88 3.75 17.55 6.33
C GLY A 88 5.12 17.70 6.98
N SER A 89 5.94 16.66 6.93
CA SER A 89 7.30 16.69 7.48
C SER A 89 8.19 17.68 6.73
N LEU A 90 8.05 17.77 5.40
CA LEU A 90 8.82 18.74 4.60
C LEU A 90 8.49 20.18 4.98
N LYS A 91 7.26 20.46 5.38
CA LYS A 91 6.81 21.80 5.78
C LYS A 91 7.22 22.14 7.22
N SER A 92 7.58 21.17 8.02
CA SER A 92 7.94 21.40 9.41
C SER A 92 9.33 22.03 9.53
N LYS A 93 9.42 23.13 10.27
CA LYS A 93 10.69 23.80 10.52
C LYS A 93 11.54 23.11 11.60
N ASN A 94 10.94 22.14 12.30
CA ASN A 94 11.58 21.47 13.42
C ASN A 94 12.02 20.02 13.11
N VAL A 95 12.13 19.69 11.81
CA VAL A 95 12.57 18.36 11.40
C VAL A 95 14.06 18.23 11.72
N THR A 96 14.38 17.28 12.61
CA THR A 96 15.75 17.02 13.04
C THR A 96 16.36 15.78 12.36
N HIS A 97 15.58 15.06 11.57
CA HIS A 97 16.01 13.85 10.86
C HIS A 97 15.69 13.97 9.38
N LYS A 98 16.34 13.13 8.59
CA LYS A 98 16.13 13.12 7.14
C LYS A 98 14.73 12.62 6.81
N VAL A 99 14.01 13.39 6.00
CA VAL A 99 12.68 13.02 5.50
C VAL A 99 12.86 12.39 4.13
N SER A 100 12.25 11.23 3.93
CA SER A 100 12.32 10.54 2.64
C SER A 100 10.92 10.24 2.09
N ILE A 101 10.82 10.27 0.76
CA ILE A 101 9.60 9.91 0.05
C ILE A 101 9.31 8.42 0.29
N PRO A 102 8.03 8.01 0.37
CA PRO A 102 7.70 6.58 0.54
C PRO A 102 8.38 5.70 -0.51
N HIS A 103 8.99 4.61 -0.04
CA HIS A 103 9.75 3.68 -0.87
C HIS A 103 8.93 2.49 -1.30
N TYR A 104 9.33 1.87 -2.43
CA TYR A 104 8.75 0.61 -2.88
C TYR A 104 9.06 -0.52 -1.91
N LEU A 105 8.15 -1.48 -1.84
CA LEU A 105 8.41 -2.73 -1.12
C LEU A 105 9.28 -3.65 -2.00
N PRO A 106 10.11 -4.52 -1.37
CA PRO A 106 10.96 -5.42 -2.12
C PRO A 106 10.17 -6.33 -3.06
N LYS A 107 10.75 -6.66 -4.21
CA LYS A 107 10.11 -7.51 -5.21
C LYS A 107 9.67 -8.86 -4.61
N GLU A 108 10.50 -9.43 -3.74
CA GLU A 108 10.22 -10.71 -3.09
C GLU A 108 9.49 -10.54 -1.74
N GLY A 109 9.11 -9.32 -1.42
CA GLY A 109 8.47 -9.03 -0.14
C GLY A 109 6.97 -9.21 -0.16
N TYR A 110 6.38 -9.00 1.01
CA TYR A 110 4.95 -9.08 1.23
C TYR A 110 4.48 -7.81 1.93
N ASN A 111 3.26 -7.39 1.65
CA ASN A 111 2.64 -6.32 2.38
C ASN A 111 1.68 -6.91 3.41
N GLN A 112 1.44 -6.13 4.45
CA GLN A 112 0.46 -6.42 5.46
C GLN A 112 -0.94 -6.39 4.85
N LEU A 113 -1.79 -7.35 5.22
CA LEU A 113 -3.21 -7.31 4.86
C LEU A 113 -3.97 -6.54 5.93
N ILE A 114 -4.83 -5.62 5.48
CA ILE A 114 -5.74 -4.89 6.35
C ILE A 114 -7.12 -5.49 6.15
N ILE A 115 -7.58 -6.24 7.15
CA ILE A 115 -8.90 -6.90 7.12
C ILE A 115 -9.85 -6.07 7.96
N GLN A 116 -10.92 -5.60 7.32
CA GLN A 116 -12.00 -4.88 8.02
C GLN A 116 -13.19 -5.80 8.20
N GLU A 117 -13.68 -5.86 9.41
CA GLU A 117 -14.87 -6.60 9.75
C GLU A 117 -16.14 -5.82 9.43
#